data_8edd93e788dec515dc7c7c31e91b1998
#
_entry.id   8edd93e788dec515dc7c7c31e91b1998
#
_cell.length_a   1.000
_cell.length_b   1.000
_cell.length_c   1.000
_cell.angle_alpha   90.00
_cell.angle_beta   90.00
_cell.angle_gamma   90.00
#
_symmetry.space_group_name_H-M   'P 1'
#
loop_
_entity.id
_entity.type
_entity.pdbx_description
1 polymer ?
#
loop_
_entity_poly.entity_id
_entity_poly.type
_entity_poly.pdbx_seq_one_letter_code
_entity_poly.pdbx_strand_id
1 'polypeptide(L)'
;MDKRTLSTVFNGDLVAWSWYYSLKDYISRFKLDKYGYARISNRVILQDFGLDRFQFYRLNHKLADLGLIAIDDVKRGQRVFSGIKILKII
;
A
#
# COMPACT_ATOMS: atom_id res chain seq x y z
N MET A 1 5.37 -14.98 -12.39
CA MET A 1 5.03 -13.59 -12.74
C MET A 1 4.37 -13.55 -14.11
N ASP A 2 3.20 -12.91 -14.18
CA ASP A 2 2.55 -12.70 -15.47
C ASP A 2 3.11 -11.43 -16.11
N LYS A 3 3.86 -11.58 -17.19
CA LYS A 3 4.47 -10.46 -17.92
C LYS A 3 3.42 -9.48 -18.46
N ARG A 4 2.24 -10.00 -18.81
CA ARG A 4 1.16 -9.17 -19.31
C ARG A 4 0.66 -8.21 -18.22
N THR A 5 0.46 -8.70 -16.99
CA THR A 5 0.07 -7.87 -15.86
C THR A 5 1.12 -6.82 -15.55
N LEU A 6 2.40 -7.20 -15.54
CA LEU A 6 3.49 -6.26 -15.31
C LEU A 6 3.47 -5.13 -16.34
N SER A 7 3.31 -5.48 -17.62
CA SER A 7 3.33 -4.51 -18.72
C SER A 7 2.09 -3.62 -18.72
N THR A 8 0.89 -4.21 -18.56
CA THR A 8 -0.37 -3.48 -18.75
C THR A 8 -0.83 -2.72 -17.51
N VAL A 9 -0.65 -3.30 -16.33
CA VAL A 9 -1.13 -2.72 -15.07
C VAL A 9 -0.06 -1.84 -14.43
N PHE A 10 1.17 -2.30 -14.42
CA PHE A 10 2.28 -1.64 -13.72
C PHE A 10 3.21 -0.86 -14.64
N ASN A 11 2.91 -0.78 -15.94
CA ASN A 11 3.74 -0.08 -16.93
C ASN A 11 5.21 -0.54 -16.91
N GLY A 12 5.43 -1.82 -16.61
CA GLY A 12 6.77 -2.39 -16.53
C GLY A 12 7.53 -2.07 -15.26
N ASP A 13 6.92 -1.42 -14.29
CA ASP A 13 7.56 -1.05 -13.02
C ASP A 13 7.59 -2.24 -12.07
N LEU A 14 8.72 -2.93 -12.00
CA LEU A 14 8.92 -4.09 -11.14
C LEU A 14 8.81 -3.74 -9.65
N VAL A 15 9.25 -2.54 -9.28
CA VAL A 15 9.18 -2.09 -7.89
C VAL A 15 7.73 -1.91 -7.46
N ALA A 16 6.92 -1.26 -8.30
CA ALA A 16 5.50 -1.09 -8.03
C ALA A 16 4.78 -2.45 -7.97
N TRP A 17 5.10 -3.35 -8.90
CA TRP A 17 4.53 -4.70 -8.94
C TRP A 17 4.84 -5.47 -7.65
N SER A 18 6.11 -5.49 -7.26
CA SER A 18 6.55 -6.17 -6.06
C SER A 18 5.91 -5.57 -4.80
N TRP A 19 5.87 -4.25 -4.73
CA TRP A 19 5.27 -3.55 -3.59
C TRP A 19 3.77 -3.83 -3.47
N TYR A 20 3.04 -3.84 -4.60
CA TYR A 20 1.61 -4.14 -4.59
C TYR A 20 1.32 -5.48 -3.93
N TYR A 21 2.02 -6.54 -4.33
CA TYR A 21 1.78 -7.88 -3.79
C TYR A 21 2.24 -7.99 -2.34
N SER A 22 3.36 -7.37 -1.98
CA SER A 22 3.84 -7.35 -0.60
C SER A 22 2.85 -6.62 0.31
N LEU A 23 2.38 -5.47 -0.12
CA LEU A 23 1.43 -4.67 0.64
C LEU A 23 0.07 -5.37 0.76
N LYS A 24 -0.42 -5.93 -0.32
CA LYS A 24 -1.68 -6.66 -0.34
C LYS A 24 -1.65 -7.84 0.62
N ASP A 25 -0.58 -8.63 0.61
CA ASP A 25 -0.40 -9.73 1.54
C ASP A 25 -0.35 -9.24 2.99
N TYR A 26 0.40 -8.17 3.23
CA TYR A 26 0.55 -7.61 4.57
C TYR A 26 -0.79 -7.14 5.14
N ILE A 27 -1.55 -6.34 4.39
CA ILE A 27 -2.82 -5.78 4.87
C ILE A 27 -3.91 -6.83 4.99
N SER A 28 -3.78 -7.98 4.32
CA SER A 28 -4.77 -9.07 4.43
C SER A 28 -4.86 -9.64 5.84
N ARG A 29 -3.85 -9.39 6.68
CA ARG A 29 -3.79 -9.85 8.07
C ARG A 29 -4.52 -8.92 9.04
N PHE A 30 -4.98 -7.77 8.56
CA PHE A 30 -5.61 -6.77 9.39
C PHE A 30 -7.10 -6.69 9.11
N LYS A 31 -7.86 -6.35 10.15
CA LYS A 31 -9.29 -6.11 10.00
C LYS A 31 -9.50 -4.78 9.29
N LEU A 32 -10.33 -4.78 8.26
CA LEU A 32 -10.67 -3.56 7.54
C LEU A 32 -11.73 -2.77 8.31
N ASP A 33 -11.68 -1.44 8.17
CA ASP A 33 -12.73 -0.60 8.74
C ASP A 33 -13.99 -0.66 7.86
N LYS A 34 -15.02 0.09 8.25
CA LYS A 34 -16.31 0.08 7.54
C LYS A 34 -16.22 0.59 6.10
N TYR A 35 -15.16 1.31 5.77
CA TYR A 35 -14.94 1.84 4.42
C TYR A 35 -13.97 0.98 3.60
N GLY A 36 -13.48 -0.11 4.17
CA GLY A 36 -12.57 -1.02 3.49
C GLY A 36 -11.08 -0.70 3.64
N TYR A 37 -10.72 0.21 4.55
CA TYR A 37 -9.32 0.57 4.80
C TYR A 37 -8.72 -0.28 5.91
N ALA A 38 -7.49 -0.73 5.69
CA ALA A 38 -6.65 -1.24 6.76
C ALA A 38 -6.02 -0.04 7.47
N ARG A 39 -6.25 0.09 8.78
CA ARG A 39 -5.73 1.18 9.60
C ARG A 39 -4.59 0.67 10.44
N ILE A 40 -3.37 1.04 10.09
CA ILE A 40 -2.16 0.51 10.72
C ILE A 40 -1.30 1.69 11.16
N SER A 41 -0.79 1.63 12.41
CA SER A 41 0.14 2.63 12.88
C SER A 41 1.30 2.76 11.89
N ASN A 42 1.58 3.99 11.47
CA ASN A 42 2.65 4.26 10.53
C ASN A 42 4.00 3.73 11.04
N ARG A 43 4.24 3.90 12.34
CA ARG A 43 5.45 3.40 12.98
C ARG A 43 5.59 1.87 12.84
N VAL A 44 4.50 1.15 13.01
CA VAL A 44 4.50 -0.32 12.94
C VAL A 44 4.77 -0.79 11.51
N ILE A 45 4.07 -0.21 10.52
CA ILE A 45 4.23 -0.65 9.14
C ILE A 45 5.62 -0.32 8.60
N LEU A 46 6.18 0.83 8.95
CA LEU A 46 7.53 1.20 8.55
C LEU A 46 8.56 0.26 9.15
N GLN A 47 8.38 -0.11 10.42
CA GLN A 47 9.27 -1.04 11.09
C GLN A 47 9.19 -2.44 10.48
N ASP A 48 7.98 -2.92 10.19
CA ASP A 48 7.78 -4.26 9.64
C ASP A 48 8.41 -4.42 8.26
N PHE A 49 8.37 -3.37 7.44
CA PHE A 49 8.97 -3.41 6.10
C PHE A 49 10.41 -2.92 6.06
N GLY A 50 10.92 -2.36 7.15
CA GLY A 50 12.27 -1.78 7.17
C GLY A 50 12.42 -0.58 6.25
N LEU A 51 11.35 0.20 6.10
CA LEU A 51 11.33 1.39 5.24
C LEU A 51 11.36 2.66 6.06
N ASP A 52 11.91 3.74 5.48
CA ASP A 52 11.70 5.07 6.02
C ASP A 52 10.40 5.67 5.46
N ARG A 53 10.00 6.82 6.02
CA ARG A 53 8.77 7.49 5.65
C ARG A 53 8.70 7.85 4.17
N PHE A 54 9.81 8.33 3.62
CA PHE A 54 9.87 8.76 2.21
C PHE A 54 9.74 7.58 1.26
N GLN A 55 10.41 6.47 1.55
CA GLN A 55 10.32 5.27 0.74
C GLN A 55 8.90 4.73 0.72
N PHE A 56 8.27 4.64 1.89
CA PHE A 56 6.89 4.17 2.04
C PHE A 56 5.91 5.05 1.28
N TYR A 57 6.02 6.37 1.47
CA TYR A 57 5.20 7.34 0.78
C TYR A 57 5.33 7.21 -0.74
N ARG A 58 6.55 7.14 -1.24
CA ARG A 58 6.83 7.05 -2.67
C ARG A 58 6.26 5.79 -3.29
N LEU A 59 6.43 4.64 -2.62
CA LEU A 59 5.92 3.36 -3.09
C LEU A 59 4.40 3.35 -3.14
N ASN A 60 3.75 3.88 -2.11
CA ASN A 60 2.29 3.96 -2.07
C ASN A 60 1.73 4.89 -3.14
N HIS A 61 2.40 6.01 -3.40
CA HIS A 61 1.97 6.93 -4.44
C HIS A 61 2.07 6.33 -5.84
N LYS A 62 3.06 5.50 -6.08
CA LYS A 62 3.14 4.75 -7.35
C LYS A 62 1.89 3.90 -7.56
N LEU A 63 1.47 3.19 -6.53
CA LEU A 63 0.28 2.34 -6.63
C LEU A 63 -1.01 3.15 -6.72
N ALA A 64 -1.10 4.25 -5.98
CA ALA A 64 -2.25 5.14 -6.03
C ALA A 64 -2.39 5.78 -7.42
N ASP A 65 -1.29 6.20 -8.02
CA ASP A 65 -1.28 6.79 -9.37
C ASP A 65 -1.74 5.79 -10.43
N LEU A 66 -1.49 4.49 -10.20
CA LEU A 66 -1.96 3.42 -11.08
C LEU A 66 -3.43 3.04 -10.81
N GLY A 67 -4.07 3.66 -9.82
CA GLY A 67 -5.45 3.35 -9.45
C GLY A 67 -5.64 2.04 -8.72
N LEU A 68 -4.58 1.49 -8.15
CA LEU A 68 -4.60 0.16 -7.52
C LEU A 68 -4.96 0.21 -6.04
N ILE A 69 -4.64 1.32 -5.38
CA ILE A 69 -4.95 1.52 -3.95
C ILE A 69 -5.50 2.93 -3.72
N ALA A 70 -6.24 3.09 -2.64
CA ALA A 70 -6.57 4.39 -2.07
C ALA A 70 -5.83 4.55 -0.76
N ILE A 71 -5.40 5.77 -0.47
CA ILE A 71 -4.66 6.12 0.73
C ILE A 71 -5.48 7.13 1.52
N ASP A 72 -5.63 6.90 2.82
CA ASP A 72 -6.35 7.79 3.71
C ASP A 72 -5.68 7.79 5.07
N ASP A 73 -4.64 8.59 5.22
CA ASP A 73 -3.90 8.67 6.47
C ASP A 73 -4.66 9.52 7.48
N VAL A 74 -4.68 9.05 8.73
CA VAL A 74 -5.37 9.72 9.82
C VAL A 74 -4.37 10.00 10.93
N LYS A 75 -4.39 11.24 11.43
CA LYS A 75 -3.56 11.64 12.55
C LYS A 75 -4.42 11.69 13.81
N ARG A 76 -4.00 10.96 14.85
CA ARG A 76 -4.63 10.97 16.16
C ARG A 76 -3.59 11.34 17.22
N GLY A 77 -3.68 12.55 17.73
CA GLY A 77 -2.66 13.09 18.61
C GLY A 77 -1.34 13.19 17.84
N GLN A 78 -0.29 12.55 18.35
CA GLN A 78 1.00 12.53 17.70
C GLN A 78 1.21 11.29 16.82
N ARG A 79 0.20 10.41 16.75
CA ARG A 79 0.32 9.18 15.96
C ARG A 79 -0.35 9.34 14.61
N VAL A 80 0.33 8.86 13.57
CA VAL A 80 -0.23 8.78 12.23
C VAL A 80 -0.58 7.32 11.94
N PHE A 81 -1.81 7.09 11.49
CA PHE A 81 -2.27 5.78 11.06
C PHE A 81 -2.40 5.79 9.55
N SER A 82 -1.75 4.85 8.90
CA SER A 82 -1.89 4.66 7.46
C SER A 82 -3.23 3.98 7.19
N GLY A 83 -4.00 4.54 6.29
CA GLY A 83 -5.21 3.92 5.77
C GLY A 83 -4.95 3.48 4.34
N ILE A 84 -5.06 2.17 4.09
CA ILE A 84 -4.80 1.60 2.78
C ILE A 84 -5.97 0.72 2.38
N LYS A 85 -6.48 0.96 1.17
CA LYS A 85 -7.57 0.18 0.60
C LYS A 85 -7.16 -0.32 -0.77
N ILE A 86 -7.30 -1.61 -1.00
CA ILE A 86 -7.06 -2.19 -2.32
C ILE A 86 -8.29 -1.90 -3.19
N LEU A 87 -8.09 -1.15 -4.28
CA LEU A 87 -9.16 -0.79 -5.20
C LEU A 87 -9.33 -1.80 -6.31
N LYS A 88 -8.23 -2.41 -6.75
CA LYS A 88 -8.25 -3.36 -7.85
C LYS A 88 -7.47 -4.60 -7.46
N ILE A 89 -8.15 -5.73 -7.51
CA ILE A 89 -7.54 -7.04 -7.25
C ILE A 89 -7.06 -7.61 -8.58
N ILE A 90 -5.79 -7.96 -8.60
CA ILE A 90 -5.13 -8.47 -9.79
C ILE A 90 -4.84 -9.95 -9.61
#